data_2b2e4202f7d1fabedf57ccf2133a4724
#
_entry.id   2b2e4202f7d1fabedf57ccf2133a4724
#
_cell.length_a   1.000
_cell.length_b   1.000
_cell.length_c   1.000
_cell.angle_alpha   90.00
_cell.angle_beta   90.00
_cell.angle_gamma   90.00
#
_symmetry.space_group_name_H-M   'P 1'
#
loop_
_entity.id
_entity.type
_entity.pdbx_description
1 polymer ?
#
loop_
_entity_poly.entity_id
_entity_poly.type
_entity_poly.pdbx_seq_one_letter_code
_entity_poly.pdbx_strand_id
1 'polypeptide(L)'
;MNVHVKTPNAVNHRLANRLKAEIEGDVLFGSMDRGRYSTDASFYQIEPEGVVVPKRAEDVAAALAIAREEGVSVLPRGGGTSQSGQTVGRSLVIDFTRHLNTILETDFEAGEVLVQPGIVMDDLNRQIKKSGLWFPVDVSTSSRATIGGMTGNNSCGTRSIRYGIMRDNVLAIDAWLADGT
;
A
#
# COMPACT_ATOMS: atom_id res chain seq x y z
N MET A 1 -14.28 39.08 -4.33
CA MET A 1 -14.18 37.65 -4.08
C MET A 1 -12.72 37.26 -4.32
N ASN A 2 -11.89 37.19 -3.25
CA ASN A 2 -10.48 36.83 -3.41
C ASN A 2 -10.37 35.31 -3.53
N VAL A 3 -10.11 34.86 -4.75
CA VAL A 3 -9.75 33.44 -4.98
C VAL A 3 -8.33 33.26 -4.47
N HIS A 4 -8.19 32.66 -3.30
CA HIS A 4 -6.90 32.16 -2.83
C HIS A 4 -6.49 30.96 -3.69
N VAL A 5 -5.70 31.22 -4.73
CA VAL A 5 -4.96 30.17 -5.43
C VAL A 5 -3.92 29.64 -4.43
N LYS A 6 -4.17 28.47 -3.84
CA LYS A 6 -3.15 27.78 -3.05
C LYS A 6 -1.97 27.52 -3.96
N THR A 7 -0.83 28.10 -3.62
CA THR A 7 0.47 27.74 -4.21
C THR A 7 0.64 26.22 -4.13
N PRO A 8 1.14 25.56 -5.19
CA PRO A 8 1.53 24.16 -5.14
C PRO A 8 2.41 23.93 -3.91
N ASN A 9 2.18 22.84 -3.16
CA ASN A 9 3.00 22.52 -2.00
C ASN A 9 4.47 22.53 -2.42
N ALA A 10 5.27 23.39 -1.79
CA ALA A 10 6.72 23.38 -2.00
C ALA A 10 7.25 22.00 -1.66
N VAL A 11 8.17 21.48 -2.47
CA VAL A 11 8.80 20.18 -2.22
C VAL A 11 9.53 20.21 -0.89
N ASN A 12 9.23 19.26 -0.01
CA ASN A 12 9.97 19.11 1.25
C ASN A 12 11.35 18.47 0.98
N HIS A 13 12.30 19.30 0.60
CA HIS A 13 13.67 18.86 0.25
C HIS A 13 14.38 18.17 1.41
N ARG A 14 14.14 18.61 2.65
CA ARG A 14 14.74 18.00 3.85
C ARG A 14 14.29 16.55 4.02
N LEU A 15 13.00 16.31 3.99
CA LEU A 15 12.41 14.96 4.04
C LEU A 15 12.94 14.08 2.89
N ALA A 16 12.94 14.61 1.66
CA ALA A 16 13.42 13.89 0.49
C ALA A 16 14.88 13.47 0.60
N ASN A 17 15.75 14.37 1.08
CA ASN A 17 17.17 14.09 1.21
C ASN A 17 17.46 13.06 2.32
N ARG A 18 16.75 13.14 3.45
CA ARG A 18 16.88 12.15 4.51
C ARG A 18 16.46 10.76 4.03
N LEU A 19 15.30 10.65 3.42
CA LEU A 19 14.82 9.38 2.87
C LEU A 19 15.82 8.78 1.87
N LYS A 20 16.38 9.59 0.95
CA LYS A 20 17.37 9.12 -0.02
C LYS A 20 18.68 8.64 0.61
N ALA A 21 19.03 9.14 1.77
CA ALA A 21 20.24 8.74 2.48
C ALA A 21 20.08 7.46 3.28
N GLU A 22 18.85 7.14 3.72
CA GLU A 22 18.58 6.09 4.72
C GLU A 22 17.86 4.86 4.17
N ILE A 23 17.24 4.94 2.97
CA ILE A 23 16.53 3.80 2.36
C ILE A 23 17.13 3.39 1.02
N GLU A 24 16.99 2.12 0.67
CA GLU A 24 17.40 1.58 -0.65
C GLU A 24 16.31 1.70 -1.70
N GLY A 25 15.06 1.93 -1.27
CA GLY A 25 13.90 2.10 -2.12
C GLY A 25 13.92 3.39 -2.94
N ASP A 26 12.96 3.53 -3.86
CA ASP A 26 12.82 4.74 -4.65
C ASP A 26 12.19 5.85 -3.79
N VAL A 27 12.75 7.07 -3.89
CA VAL A 27 12.26 8.29 -3.22
C VAL A 27 11.82 9.30 -4.27
N LEU A 28 10.53 9.51 -4.40
CA LEU A 28 9.89 10.21 -5.50
C LEU A 28 9.21 11.49 -5.00
N PHE A 29 9.84 12.64 -5.23
CA PHE A 29 9.34 13.96 -4.80
C PHE A 29 9.12 14.93 -5.96
N GLY A 30 9.33 14.47 -7.20
CA GLY A 30 9.06 15.25 -8.40
C GLY A 30 7.55 15.52 -8.56
N SER A 31 7.21 16.64 -9.18
CA SER A 31 5.81 17.03 -9.41
C SER A 31 5.03 15.99 -10.22
N MET A 32 5.67 15.39 -11.23
CA MET A 32 5.08 14.32 -12.03
C MET A 32 4.81 13.07 -11.20
N ASP A 33 5.73 12.68 -10.33
CA ASP A 33 5.57 11.53 -9.46
C ASP A 33 4.45 11.76 -8.44
N ARG A 34 4.46 12.88 -7.72
CA ARG A 34 3.40 13.26 -6.78
C ARG A 34 2.04 13.34 -7.47
N GLY A 35 2.01 13.85 -8.71
CA GLY A 35 0.80 13.90 -9.53
C GLY A 35 0.21 12.51 -9.81
N ARG A 36 1.05 11.50 -10.12
CA ARG A 36 0.60 10.11 -10.32
C ARG A 36 -0.04 9.49 -9.07
N TYR A 37 0.41 9.87 -7.90
CA TYR A 37 -0.11 9.37 -6.62
C TYR A 37 -1.18 10.27 -6.01
N SER A 38 -1.58 11.34 -6.68
CA SER A 38 -2.61 12.26 -6.21
C SER A 38 -4.04 11.74 -6.38
N THR A 39 -4.23 10.65 -7.12
CA THR A 39 -5.54 10.05 -7.43
C THR A 39 -5.56 8.56 -7.08
N ASP A 40 -6.76 8.05 -6.85
CA ASP A 40 -7.08 6.62 -6.79
C ASP A 40 -8.32 6.34 -7.67
N ALA A 41 -9.08 5.29 -7.42
CA ALA A 41 -10.31 5.03 -8.16
C ALA A 41 -11.52 5.89 -7.71
N SER A 42 -11.33 6.78 -6.74
CA SER A 42 -12.34 7.76 -6.32
C SER A 42 -12.28 9.03 -7.18
N PHE A 43 -13.18 9.96 -6.90
CA PHE A 43 -13.16 11.28 -7.52
C PHE A 43 -12.29 12.32 -6.76
N TYR A 44 -11.64 11.90 -5.66
CA TYR A 44 -10.76 12.79 -4.91
C TYR A 44 -9.40 12.93 -5.60
N GLN A 45 -8.84 14.14 -5.51
CA GLN A 45 -7.48 14.41 -5.96
C GLN A 45 -6.75 15.21 -4.89
N ILE A 46 -5.74 14.59 -4.27
CA ILE A 46 -4.94 15.21 -3.20
C ILE A 46 -3.47 14.86 -3.45
N GLU A 47 -2.67 15.86 -3.74
CA GLU A 47 -1.24 15.67 -3.99
C GLU A 47 -0.50 15.33 -2.69
N PRO A 48 0.29 14.22 -2.65
CA PRO A 48 1.06 13.82 -1.49
C PRO A 48 2.29 14.71 -1.27
N GLU A 49 2.88 14.66 -0.08
CA GLU A 49 4.18 15.29 0.23
C GLU A 49 5.31 14.67 -0.60
N GLY A 50 5.28 13.37 -0.74
CA GLY A 50 6.22 12.56 -1.49
C GLY A 50 5.80 11.11 -1.51
N VAL A 51 6.56 10.28 -2.21
CA VAL A 51 6.32 8.84 -2.30
C VAL A 51 7.61 8.08 -2.05
N VAL A 52 7.50 7.01 -1.27
CA VAL A 52 8.54 6.00 -1.08
C VAL A 52 8.06 4.68 -1.66
N VAL A 53 8.91 4.03 -2.44
CA VAL A 53 8.69 2.67 -2.96
C VAL A 53 9.73 1.75 -2.32
N PRO A 54 9.44 1.14 -1.17
CA PRO A 54 10.41 0.35 -0.41
C PRO A 54 10.83 -0.90 -1.17
N LYS A 55 12.09 -1.29 -1.09
CA LYS A 55 12.60 -2.56 -1.62
C LYS A 55 12.53 -3.68 -0.59
N ARG A 56 12.57 -3.34 0.69
CA ARG A 56 12.59 -4.28 1.81
C ARG A 56 11.84 -3.71 3.01
N ALA A 57 11.54 -4.55 3.99
CA ALA A 57 10.79 -4.16 5.18
C ALA A 57 11.50 -3.07 6.01
N GLU A 58 12.83 -3.09 6.05
CA GLU A 58 13.67 -2.11 6.75
C GLU A 58 13.51 -0.69 6.17
N ASP A 59 13.29 -0.57 4.86
CA ASP A 59 13.00 0.72 4.23
C ASP A 59 11.69 1.31 4.75
N VAL A 60 10.69 0.45 5.04
CA VAL A 60 9.41 0.88 5.62
C VAL A 60 9.62 1.42 7.04
N ALA A 61 10.36 0.67 7.88
CA ALA A 61 10.68 1.09 9.24
C ALA A 61 11.43 2.43 9.26
N ALA A 62 12.46 2.57 8.40
CA ALA A 62 13.22 3.82 8.27
C ALA A 62 12.33 4.99 7.80
N ALA A 63 11.48 4.76 6.79
CA ALA A 63 10.56 5.78 6.29
C ALA A 63 9.57 6.24 7.36
N LEU A 64 9.03 5.32 8.18
CA LEU A 64 8.16 5.63 9.31
C LEU A 64 8.88 6.47 10.38
N ALA A 65 10.10 6.09 10.75
CA ALA A 65 10.91 6.81 11.73
C ALA A 65 11.20 8.24 11.27
N ILE A 66 11.64 8.41 10.02
CA ILE A 66 11.93 9.71 9.43
C ILE A 66 10.65 10.57 9.35
N ALA A 67 9.54 10.01 8.87
CA ALA A 67 8.27 10.73 8.77
C ALA A 67 7.79 11.23 10.14
N ARG A 68 7.92 10.41 11.18
CA ARG A 68 7.59 10.79 12.57
C ARG A 68 8.46 11.95 13.08
N GLU A 69 9.77 11.89 12.85
CA GLU A 69 10.70 12.96 13.27
C GLU A 69 10.47 14.26 12.50
N GLU A 70 10.08 14.18 11.24
CA GLU A 70 9.76 15.35 10.40
C GLU A 70 8.31 15.83 10.59
N GLY A 71 7.50 15.17 11.42
CA GLY A 71 6.11 15.54 11.68
C GLY A 71 5.19 15.36 10.45
N VAL A 72 5.52 14.42 9.55
CA VAL A 72 4.77 14.13 8.34
C VAL A 72 3.95 12.86 8.53
N SER A 73 2.66 12.91 8.21
CA SER A 73 1.81 11.72 8.23
C SER A 73 2.19 10.74 7.13
N VAL A 74 1.94 9.45 7.37
CA VAL A 74 2.21 8.37 6.42
C VAL A 74 0.91 7.78 5.90
N LEU A 75 0.89 7.41 4.63
CA LEU A 75 -0.24 6.79 3.95
C LEU A 75 0.22 5.54 3.19
N PRO A 76 -0.07 4.32 3.69
CA PRO A 76 0.24 3.10 2.97
C PRO A 76 -0.64 2.98 1.71
N ARG A 77 -0.06 2.50 0.62
CA ARG A 77 -0.75 2.36 -0.67
C ARG A 77 -0.48 1.01 -1.32
N GLY A 78 -1.54 0.34 -1.70
CA GLY A 78 -1.55 -0.81 -2.59
C GLY A 78 -1.94 -0.41 -4.02
N GLY A 79 -2.84 -1.13 -4.65
CA GLY A 79 -3.26 -0.91 -6.04
C GLY A 79 -4.01 0.40 -6.34
N GLY A 80 -4.33 1.21 -5.34
CA GLY A 80 -5.06 2.46 -5.53
C GLY A 80 -6.50 2.26 -6.04
N THR A 81 -7.10 1.14 -5.72
CA THR A 81 -8.44 0.73 -6.20
C THR A 81 -9.59 1.22 -5.31
N SER A 82 -9.31 1.96 -4.25
CA SER A 82 -10.31 2.53 -3.36
C SER A 82 -11.20 3.53 -4.08
N GLN A 83 -12.51 3.42 -3.88
CA GLN A 83 -13.50 4.35 -4.39
C GLN A 83 -13.92 5.43 -3.38
N SER A 84 -13.34 5.40 -2.19
CA SER A 84 -13.66 6.32 -1.09
C SER A 84 -12.51 7.25 -0.72
N GLY A 85 -11.45 7.30 -1.53
CA GLY A 85 -10.31 8.21 -1.33
C GLY A 85 -9.37 7.80 -0.19
N GLN A 86 -9.38 6.53 0.24
CA GLN A 86 -8.53 6.09 1.35
C GLN A 86 -7.03 6.11 1.01
N THR A 87 -6.66 6.16 -0.26
CA THR A 87 -5.27 6.06 -0.72
C THR A 87 -4.72 7.37 -1.28
N VAL A 88 -5.40 8.49 -1.04
CA VAL A 88 -4.95 9.84 -1.39
C VAL A 88 -4.92 10.75 -0.17
N GLY A 89 -3.89 11.57 -0.04
CA GLY A 89 -3.71 12.44 1.12
C GLY A 89 -2.42 13.25 1.06
N ARG A 90 -2.36 14.33 1.85
CA ARG A 90 -1.15 15.14 2.05
C ARG A 90 -0.22 14.45 3.05
N SER A 91 0.36 13.34 2.64
CA SER A 91 1.16 12.45 3.47
C SER A 91 2.37 11.96 2.68
N LEU A 92 3.33 11.36 3.35
CA LEU A 92 4.31 10.51 2.70
C LEU A 92 3.61 9.19 2.31
N VAL A 93 3.43 8.95 1.03
CA VAL A 93 2.87 7.70 0.53
C VAL A 93 3.94 6.61 0.55
N ILE A 94 3.62 5.43 1.06
CA ILE A 94 4.47 4.24 0.97
C ILE A 94 3.79 3.23 0.04
N ASP A 95 4.35 3.03 -1.15
CA ASP A 95 3.81 2.12 -2.17
C ASP A 95 4.48 0.75 -2.08
N PHE A 96 3.71 -0.26 -1.75
CA PHE A 96 4.18 -1.64 -1.58
C PHE A 96 4.17 -2.46 -2.88
N THR A 97 3.61 -1.94 -3.97
CA THR A 97 3.23 -2.76 -5.14
C THR A 97 4.42 -3.25 -5.96
N ARG A 98 5.54 -2.52 -5.94
CA ARG A 98 6.63 -2.74 -6.89
C ARG A 98 7.64 -3.82 -6.47
N HIS A 99 7.99 -3.88 -5.20
CA HIS A 99 9.06 -4.75 -4.71
C HIS A 99 8.63 -5.68 -3.57
N LEU A 100 7.62 -5.28 -2.76
CA LEU A 100 7.12 -6.07 -1.65
C LEU A 100 5.85 -6.83 -2.06
N ASN A 101 5.97 -7.70 -3.06
CA ASN A 101 4.83 -8.32 -3.76
C ASN A 101 5.01 -9.83 -4.04
N THR A 102 5.75 -10.53 -3.19
CA THR A 102 6.04 -11.96 -3.36
C THR A 102 5.37 -12.82 -2.29
N ILE A 103 5.28 -14.12 -2.56
CA ILE A 103 5.00 -15.15 -1.56
C ILE A 103 6.31 -15.44 -0.84
N LEU A 104 6.31 -15.38 0.49
CA LEU A 104 7.47 -15.67 1.33
C LEU A 104 7.53 -17.13 1.73
N GLU A 105 6.38 -17.70 2.15
CA GLU A 105 6.26 -19.07 2.60
C GLU A 105 4.95 -19.69 2.14
N THR A 106 4.91 -21.00 1.99
CA THR A 106 3.72 -21.77 1.64
C THR A 106 3.61 -23.02 2.50
N ASP A 107 2.46 -23.24 3.10
CA ASP A 107 2.05 -24.51 3.69
C ASP A 107 0.73 -24.95 3.01
N PHE A 108 0.84 -25.75 1.97
CA PHE A 108 -0.34 -26.19 1.21
C PHE A 108 -1.11 -27.30 1.90
N GLU A 109 -0.52 -28.00 2.90
CA GLU A 109 -1.23 -29.00 3.72
C GLU A 109 -2.15 -28.29 4.72
N ALA A 110 -1.68 -27.21 5.35
CA ALA A 110 -2.49 -26.35 6.20
C ALA A 110 -3.41 -25.42 5.38
N GLY A 111 -3.14 -25.21 4.09
CA GLY A 111 -3.85 -24.25 3.24
C GLY A 111 -3.44 -22.81 3.52
N GLU A 112 -2.20 -22.57 3.91
CA GLU A 112 -1.68 -21.27 4.34
C GLU A 112 -0.55 -20.75 3.45
N VAL A 113 -0.49 -19.44 3.30
CA VAL A 113 0.62 -18.75 2.62
C VAL A 113 0.99 -17.47 3.38
N LEU A 114 2.28 -17.23 3.54
CA LEU A 114 2.81 -15.94 4.02
C LEU A 114 3.17 -15.09 2.82
N VAL A 115 2.61 -13.89 2.74
CA VAL A 115 2.77 -13.01 1.58
C VAL A 115 3.18 -11.60 1.97
N GLN A 116 3.88 -10.93 1.08
CA GLN A 116 4.13 -9.50 1.20
C GLN A 116 2.88 -8.68 0.82
N PRO A 117 2.69 -7.48 1.39
CA PRO A 117 1.44 -6.72 1.27
C PRO A 117 1.11 -6.26 -0.15
N GLY A 118 2.11 -6.10 -1.01
CA GLY A 118 1.97 -5.61 -2.38
C GLY A 118 1.58 -6.67 -3.41
N ILE A 119 1.49 -7.95 -3.04
CA ILE A 119 1.09 -8.99 -3.99
C ILE A 119 -0.36 -8.76 -4.43
N VAL A 120 -0.58 -8.78 -5.74
CA VAL A 120 -1.93 -8.65 -6.32
C VAL A 120 -2.68 -9.97 -6.18
N MET A 121 -3.97 -9.89 -5.86
CA MET A 121 -4.81 -11.07 -5.60
C MET A 121 -4.77 -12.09 -6.75
N ASP A 122 -4.94 -11.64 -8.00
CA ASP A 122 -4.90 -12.54 -9.16
C ASP A 122 -3.51 -13.16 -9.37
N ASP A 123 -2.43 -12.44 -9.02
CA ASP A 123 -1.07 -12.96 -9.08
C ASP A 123 -0.81 -14.02 -8.01
N LEU A 124 -1.31 -13.80 -6.79
CA LEU A 124 -1.31 -14.81 -5.73
C LEU A 124 -2.01 -16.08 -6.23
N ASN A 125 -3.26 -15.96 -6.66
CA ASN A 125 -4.06 -17.10 -7.13
C ASN A 125 -3.42 -17.83 -8.33
N ARG A 126 -2.76 -17.11 -9.23
CA ARG A 126 -2.02 -17.71 -10.35
C ARG A 126 -0.83 -18.55 -9.85
N GLN A 127 -0.10 -18.05 -8.86
CA GLN A 127 1.07 -18.73 -8.31
C GLN A 127 0.70 -20.01 -7.53
N ILE A 128 -0.36 -19.98 -6.70
CA ILE A 128 -0.79 -21.12 -5.89
C ILE A 128 -1.68 -22.12 -6.65
N LYS A 129 -2.13 -21.80 -7.85
CA LYS A 129 -3.09 -22.60 -8.64
C LYS A 129 -2.73 -24.09 -8.75
N LYS A 130 -1.43 -24.42 -8.84
CA LYS A 130 -0.98 -25.81 -8.99
C LYS A 130 -1.21 -26.66 -7.75
N SER A 131 -1.37 -26.07 -6.58
CA SER A 131 -1.72 -26.79 -5.35
C SER A 131 -3.20 -27.18 -5.28
N GLY A 132 -4.04 -26.71 -6.19
CA GLY A 132 -5.49 -26.86 -6.13
C GLY A 132 -6.18 -25.86 -5.20
N LEU A 133 -5.43 -25.01 -4.53
CA LEU A 133 -5.93 -23.98 -3.63
C LEU A 133 -6.08 -22.63 -4.34
N TRP A 134 -6.84 -21.75 -3.72
CA TRP A 134 -7.02 -20.36 -4.15
C TRP A 134 -7.49 -19.48 -2.99
N PHE A 135 -7.13 -18.20 -3.03
CA PHE A 135 -7.57 -17.22 -2.04
C PHE A 135 -9.00 -16.75 -2.40
N PRO A 136 -10.01 -16.91 -1.49
CA PRO A 136 -11.41 -16.88 -1.89
C PRO A 136 -12.09 -15.52 -1.83
N VAL A 137 -11.46 -14.47 -1.32
CA VAL A 137 -12.08 -13.14 -1.22
C VAL A 137 -12.06 -12.46 -2.59
N ASP A 138 -13.16 -12.55 -3.32
CA ASP A 138 -13.30 -12.07 -4.69
C ASP A 138 -13.72 -10.59 -4.76
N VAL A 139 -12.77 -9.69 -4.92
CA VAL A 139 -13.06 -8.28 -5.20
C VAL A 139 -13.14 -8.03 -6.71
N SER A 140 -13.97 -7.09 -7.15
CA SER A 140 -14.11 -6.72 -8.57
C SER A 140 -12.81 -6.19 -9.20
N THR A 141 -11.89 -5.72 -8.37
CA THR A 141 -10.59 -5.18 -8.77
C THR A 141 -9.43 -6.17 -8.55
N SER A 142 -9.71 -7.48 -8.50
CA SER A 142 -8.74 -8.55 -8.18
C SER A 142 -7.45 -8.50 -8.98
N SER A 143 -7.53 -8.01 -10.23
CA SER A 143 -6.36 -7.82 -11.11
C SER A 143 -5.44 -6.66 -10.69
N ARG A 144 -5.80 -5.88 -9.69
CA ARG A 144 -5.05 -4.72 -9.19
C ARG A 144 -4.98 -4.64 -7.66
N ALA A 145 -6.04 -5.10 -6.97
CA ALA A 145 -6.11 -5.07 -5.52
C ALA A 145 -5.02 -5.93 -4.92
N THR A 146 -4.25 -5.36 -3.98
CA THR A 146 -3.19 -6.06 -3.27
C THR A 146 -3.71 -6.68 -1.99
N ILE A 147 -3.12 -7.79 -1.55
CA ILE A 147 -3.53 -8.48 -0.33
C ILE A 147 -3.44 -7.56 0.89
N GLY A 148 -2.38 -6.76 1.04
CA GLY A 148 -2.28 -5.77 2.12
C GLY A 148 -3.36 -4.70 2.06
N GLY A 149 -3.66 -4.18 0.85
CA GLY A 149 -4.74 -3.21 0.66
C GLY A 149 -6.12 -3.78 0.96
N MET A 150 -6.38 -5.03 0.54
CA MET A 150 -7.62 -5.76 0.85
C MET A 150 -7.76 -6.00 2.35
N THR A 151 -6.67 -6.34 3.04
CA THR A 151 -6.62 -6.55 4.49
C THR A 151 -6.95 -5.25 5.24
N GLY A 152 -6.27 -4.16 4.91
CA GLY A 152 -6.49 -2.86 5.54
C GLY A 152 -7.90 -2.30 5.32
N ASN A 153 -8.55 -2.66 4.20
CA ASN A 153 -9.93 -2.28 3.89
C ASN A 153 -10.97 -3.30 4.40
N ASN A 154 -10.55 -4.43 4.94
CA ASN A 154 -11.40 -5.57 5.27
C ASN A 154 -12.34 -5.94 4.10
N SER A 155 -11.76 -6.08 2.91
CA SER A 155 -12.50 -6.25 1.66
C SER A 155 -13.38 -7.49 1.65
N CYS A 156 -14.46 -7.41 0.88
CA CYS A 156 -15.37 -8.50 0.60
C CYS A 156 -15.76 -8.52 -0.88
N GLY A 157 -16.36 -9.61 -1.31
CA GLY A 157 -16.88 -9.79 -2.65
C GLY A 157 -18.14 -10.65 -2.67
N THR A 158 -18.61 -11.01 -3.86
CA THR A 158 -19.87 -11.78 -4.02
C THR A 158 -19.80 -13.17 -3.39
N ARG A 159 -18.62 -13.78 -3.36
CA ARG A 159 -18.39 -15.10 -2.76
C ARG A 159 -18.22 -15.06 -1.24
N SER A 160 -18.15 -13.88 -0.64
CA SER A 160 -17.96 -13.71 0.80
C SER A 160 -19.13 -14.26 1.64
N ILE A 161 -20.33 -14.40 1.07
CA ILE A 161 -21.44 -15.11 1.71
C ILE A 161 -21.07 -16.57 2.06
N ARG A 162 -20.24 -17.20 1.22
CA ARG A 162 -19.79 -18.59 1.43
C ARG A 162 -18.44 -18.69 2.12
N TYR A 163 -17.50 -17.83 1.76
CA TYR A 163 -16.09 -17.98 2.13
C TYR A 163 -15.61 -16.95 3.15
N GLY A 164 -16.47 -16.04 3.58
CA GLY A 164 -16.10 -14.96 4.49
C GLY A 164 -15.45 -13.77 3.79
N ILE A 165 -15.07 -12.78 4.57
CA ILE A 165 -14.41 -11.55 4.17
C ILE A 165 -12.91 -11.63 4.51
N MET A 166 -12.14 -10.56 4.31
CA MET A 166 -10.69 -10.59 4.57
C MET A 166 -10.35 -11.03 5.99
N ARG A 167 -11.01 -10.47 7.02
CA ARG A 167 -10.76 -10.83 8.42
C ARG A 167 -10.98 -12.31 8.73
N ASP A 168 -11.80 -13.00 7.96
CA ASP A 168 -12.08 -14.43 8.15
C ASP A 168 -11.05 -15.31 7.45
N ASN A 169 -10.26 -14.73 6.53
CA ASN A 169 -9.26 -15.41 5.71
C ASN A 169 -7.81 -14.94 5.98
N VAL A 170 -7.61 -14.03 6.92
CA VAL A 170 -6.29 -13.56 7.37
C VAL A 170 -6.02 -14.10 8.76
N LEU A 171 -5.02 -14.95 8.90
CA LEU A 171 -4.70 -15.64 10.14
C LEU A 171 -3.82 -14.78 11.06
N ALA A 172 -2.87 -14.06 10.48
CA ALA A 172 -1.95 -13.19 11.21
C ALA A 172 -1.53 -12.00 10.33
N ILE A 173 -1.06 -10.93 10.96
CA ILE A 173 -0.55 -9.74 10.31
C ILE A 173 0.72 -9.31 11.04
N ASP A 174 1.84 -9.22 10.32
CA ASP A 174 3.02 -8.50 10.75
C ASP A 174 2.92 -7.05 10.27
N ALA A 175 2.88 -6.11 11.20
CA ALA A 175 2.62 -4.71 10.89
C ALA A 175 3.54 -3.77 11.66
N TRP A 176 3.92 -2.67 11.03
CA TRP A 176 4.52 -1.53 11.69
C TRP A 176 3.44 -0.57 12.16
N LEU A 177 3.44 -0.22 13.45
CA LEU A 177 2.58 0.83 13.96
C LEU A 177 3.20 2.21 13.76
N ALA A 178 2.39 3.26 13.90
CA ALA A 178 2.82 4.64 13.67
C ALA A 178 3.95 5.10 14.63
N ASP A 179 4.08 4.47 15.78
CA ASP A 179 5.14 4.71 16.77
C ASP A 179 6.43 3.93 16.48
N GLY A 180 6.43 3.08 15.44
CA GLY A 180 7.57 2.27 15.02
C GLY A 180 7.68 0.90 15.69
N THR A 181 6.68 0.50 16.48
CA THR A 181 6.59 -0.87 17.06
C THR A 181 5.94 -1.83 16.09
#